data_1b736e65bf52c55897f87cf9fcca6880
#
_entry.id   1b736e65bf52c55897f87cf9fcca6880
#
_cell.length_a   1.000
_cell.length_b   1.000
_cell.length_c   1.000
_cell.angle_alpha   90.00
_cell.angle_beta   90.00
_cell.angle_gamma   90.00
#
_symmetry.space_group_name_H-M   'P 1'
#
loop_
_entity.id
_entity.type
_entity.pdbx_description
1 polymer ?
#
loop_
_entity_poly.entity_id
_entity_poly.type
_entity_poly.pdbx_seq_one_letter_code
_entity_poly.pdbx_strand_id
1 'polypeptide(L)'
;MTQKKEPFYLTTAIAYTSGRPHIGNTYEIILSDAIARFKRAQGYDVFFQTGTDEHGVKIEEKAKAAGVSPQEFVDGVAAQIKSNWDLMNTSYDYFVRTTDDYHVKEVQSIFKRLYDQGDIYKGTYEGWYCTPCESFWTESQLVDGCCPDCGRPVKKAKEEAYFFNMQKYADRLIKYIEDHPDFIQPESRKNEMLNNFLRPGLQDLCVSRTSFTWGVPVDFDPKHVVYLSLIHISEPTRLALIS
;
A
#
# COMPACT_ATOMS: atom_id res chain seq x y z
N MET A 1 6.91 -23.43 -34.21
CA MET A 1 6.92 -23.45 -32.72
C MET A 1 7.09 -22.03 -32.27
N THR A 2 6.04 -21.40 -31.75
CA THR A 2 6.13 -20.06 -31.18
C THR A 2 6.97 -20.15 -29.91
N GLN A 3 8.13 -19.50 -29.92
CA GLN A 3 9.00 -19.40 -28.74
C GLN A 3 8.19 -18.73 -27.63
N LYS A 4 8.07 -19.38 -26.46
CA LYS A 4 7.37 -18.79 -25.30
C LYS A 4 8.12 -17.52 -24.90
N LYS A 5 7.45 -16.39 -24.90
CA LYS A 5 8.05 -15.11 -24.49
C LYS A 5 8.37 -15.17 -22.99
N GLU A 6 9.46 -14.53 -22.61
CA GLU A 6 9.83 -14.38 -21.21
C GLU A 6 8.86 -13.37 -20.53
N PRO A 7 8.24 -13.70 -19.38
CA PRO A 7 7.34 -12.79 -18.71
C PRO A 7 8.10 -11.63 -18.07
N PHE A 8 7.53 -10.44 -18.13
CA PHE A 8 8.02 -9.24 -17.46
C PHE A 8 6.87 -8.52 -16.77
N TYR A 9 6.91 -8.46 -15.45
CA TYR A 9 5.90 -7.79 -14.65
C TYR A 9 6.39 -6.43 -14.15
N LEU A 10 5.56 -5.41 -14.30
CA LEU A 10 5.84 -4.05 -13.87
C LEU A 10 4.63 -3.44 -13.19
N THR A 11 4.86 -2.82 -12.03
CA THR A 11 3.85 -2.03 -11.32
C THR A 11 4.33 -0.62 -11.03
N THR A 12 3.39 0.30 -10.86
CA THR A 12 3.64 1.60 -10.22
C THR A 12 3.14 1.59 -8.77
N ALA A 13 3.48 2.61 -7.99
CA ALA A 13 2.65 2.96 -6.87
C ALA A 13 1.23 3.28 -7.36
N ILE A 14 0.22 2.90 -6.57
CA ILE A 14 -1.18 3.22 -6.87
C ILE A 14 -1.53 4.60 -6.30
N ALA A 15 -2.22 5.43 -7.10
CA ALA A 15 -2.49 6.81 -6.73
C ALA A 15 -3.56 6.91 -5.63
N TYR A 16 -3.26 7.62 -4.53
CA TYR A 16 -4.22 7.84 -3.44
C TYR A 16 -5.35 8.79 -3.87
N THR A 17 -6.59 8.34 -3.75
CA THR A 17 -7.78 9.04 -4.25
C THR A 17 -8.25 10.18 -3.33
N SER A 18 -7.39 10.70 -2.49
CA SER A 18 -7.72 11.86 -1.66
C SER A 18 -7.79 13.19 -2.41
N GLY A 19 -7.43 13.23 -3.68
CA GLY A 19 -7.46 14.42 -4.52
C GLY A 19 -7.08 14.13 -5.97
N ARG A 20 -7.04 15.20 -6.78
CA ARG A 20 -6.63 15.10 -8.19
C ARG A 20 -5.16 14.73 -8.29
N PRO A 21 -4.76 13.90 -9.29
CA PRO A 21 -3.37 13.58 -9.51
C PRO A 21 -2.57 14.84 -9.88
N HIS A 22 -1.33 14.86 -9.46
CA HIS A 22 -0.38 15.93 -9.77
C HIS A 22 0.79 15.40 -10.62
N ILE A 23 1.66 16.29 -11.06
CA ILE A 23 2.78 15.97 -11.97
C ILE A 23 3.72 14.87 -11.44
N GLY A 24 3.85 14.73 -10.11
CA GLY A 24 4.65 13.65 -9.50
C GLY A 24 4.08 12.26 -9.80
N ASN A 25 2.76 12.10 -9.73
CA ASN A 25 2.11 10.83 -10.12
C ASN A 25 2.27 10.58 -11.63
N THR A 26 2.20 11.62 -12.42
CA THR A 26 2.36 11.57 -13.89
C THR A 26 3.78 11.12 -14.27
N TYR A 27 4.80 11.61 -13.58
CA TYR A 27 6.19 11.23 -13.83
C TYR A 27 6.43 9.73 -13.67
N GLU A 28 5.94 9.15 -12.59
CA GLU A 28 6.09 7.72 -12.30
C GLU A 28 5.43 6.84 -13.36
N ILE A 29 4.18 7.17 -13.73
CA ILE A 29 3.45 6.37 -14.72
C ILE A 29 4.09 6.43 -16.10
N ILE A 30 4.60 7.60 -16.54
CA ILE A 30 5.27 7.76 -17.82
C ILE A 30 6.61 7.00 -17.84
N LEU A 31 7.38 7.06 -16.76
CA LEU A 31 8.64 6.31 -16.63
C LEU A 31 8.39 4.81 -16.75
N SER A 32 7.40 4.31 -16.04
CA SER A 32 7.02 2.89 -16.07
C SER A 32 6.50 2.47 -17.44
N ASP A 33 5.71 3.31 -18.10
CA ASP A 33 5.22 3.06 -19.46
C ASP A 33 6.37 2.97 -20.48
N ALA A 34 7.38 3.84 -20.36
CA ALA A 34 8.57 3.77 -21.20
C ALA A 34 9.31 2.44 -21.04
N ILE A 35 9.46 1.94 -19.81
CA ILE A 35 10.05 0.63 -19.52
C ILE A 35 9.20 -0.51 -20.08
N ALA A 36 7.88 -0.47 -19.89
CA ALA A 36 6.96 -1.47 -20.40
C ALA A 36 7.03 -1.57 -21.95
N ARG A 37 7.01 -0.43 -22.64
CA ARG A 37 7.14 -0.36 -24.11
C ARG A 37 8.49 -0.88 -24.58
N PHE A 38 9.57 -0.52 -23.91
CA PHE A 38 10.90 -1.00 -24.23
C PHE A 38 11.00 -2.53 -24.09
N LYS A 39 10.48 -3.09 -23.02
CA LYS A 39 10.45 -4.54 -22.80
C LYS A 39 9.58 -5.27 -23.83
N ARG A 40 8.44 -4.73 -24.20
CA ARG A 40 7.62 -5.26 -25.29
C ARG A 40 8.37 -5.26 -26.64
N ALA A 41 9.11 -4.18 -26.92
CA ALA A 41 9.94 -4.07 -28.12
C ALA A 41 11.09 -5.10 -28.13
N GLN A 42 11.61 -5.48 -26.95
CA GLN A 42 12.58 -6.56 -26.80
C GLN A 42 11.97 -7.97 -26.93
N GLY A 43 10.66 -8.10 -27.05
CA GLY A 43 9.96 -9.37 -27.21
C GLY A 43 9.48 -10.05 -25.93
N TYR A 44 9.56 -9.37 -24.79
CA TYR A 44 8.99 -9.87 -23.53
C TYR A 44 7.46 -9.93 -23.58
N ASP A 45 6.88 -10.83 -22.77
CA ASP A 45 5.47 -10.84 -22.44
C ASP A 45 5.24 -9.95 -21.22
N VAL A 46 4.89 -8.68 -21.47
CA VAL A 46 4.83 -7.65 -20.43
C VAL A 46 3.42 -7.54 -19.88
N PHE A 47 3.31 -7.62 -18.54
CA PHE A 47 2.11 -7.23 -17.81
C PHE A 47 2.43 -5.98 -16.97
N PHE A 48 1.83 -4.85 -17.34
CA PHE A 48 2.01 -3.57 -16.68
C PHE A 48 0.74 -3.18 -15.93
N GLN A 49 0.84 -3.07 -14.61
CA GLN A 49 -0.27 -2.75 -13.72
C GLN A 49 -0.06 -1.41 -13.05
N THR A 50 -1.13 -0.63 -12.96
CA THR A 50 -1.26 0.59 -12.16
C THR A 50 -2.62 0.63 -11.50
N GLY A 51 -2.96 1.67 -10.74
CA GLY A 51 -4.28 1.74 -10.13
C GLY A 51 -4.45 2.86 -9.12
N THR A 52 -5.44 2.69 -8.25
CA THR A 52 -5.82 3.65 -7.22
C THR A 52 -5.93 3.02 -5.84
N ASP A 53 -5.41 3.74 -4.83
CA ASP A 53 -5.62 3.48 -3.42
C ASP A 53 -6.82 4.29 -2.92
N GLU A 54 -7.87 3.60 -2.45
CA GLU A 54 -9.21 4.16 -2.30
C GLU A 54 -9.76 4.08 -0.88
N HIS A 55 -8.97 3.68 0.10
CA HIS A 55 -9.41 3.50 1.48
C HIS A 55 -8.80 4.52 2.45
N GLY A 56 -9.41 4.66 3.63
CA GLY A 56 -8.88 5.46 4.74
C GLY A 56 -9.76 6.62 5.15
N VAL A 57 -9.49 7.13 6.35
CA VAL A 57 -10.32 8.16 7.00
C VAL A 57 -10.36 9.47 6.21
N LYS A 58 -9.29 9.87 5.53
CA LYS A 58 -9.27 11.10 4.72
C LYS A 58 -10.28 11.07 3.58
N ILE A 59 -10.49 9.90 2.99
CA ILE A 59 -11.47 9.69 1.92
C ILE A 59 -12.88 9.76 2.53
N GLU A 60 -13.10 9.08 3.65
CA GLU A 60 -14.39 9.13 4.37
C GLU A 60 -14.79 10.57 4.76
N GLU A 61 -13.84 11.35 5.30
CA GLU A 61 -14.04 12.76 5.63
C GLU A 61 -14.37 13.64 4.41
N LYS A 62 -13.66 13.44 3.30
CA LYS A 62 -13.88 14.19 2.05
C LYS A 62 -15.20 13.84 1.39
N ALA A 63 -15.57 12.58 1.37
CA ALA A 63 -16.87 12.13 0.89
C ALA A 63 -18.00 12.76 1.71
N LYS A 64 -17.87 12.74 3.04
CA LYS A 64 -18.81 13.40 3.96
C LYS A 64 -18.90 14.91 3.72
N ALA A 65 -17.77 15.58 3.52
CA ALA A 65 -17.74 17.02 3.21
C ALA A 65 -18.38 17.35 1.85
N ALA A 66 -18.27 16.42 0.88
CA ALA A 66 -18.91 16.54 -0.42
C ALA A 66 -20.39 16.12 -0.44
N GLY A 67 -20.91 15.55 0.65
CA GLY A 67 -22.29 15.08 0.75
C GLY A 67 -22.61 13.82 -0.07
N VAL A 68 -21.60 13.00 -0.36
CA VAL A 68 -21.72 11.76 -1.14
C VAL A 68 -21.20 10.55 -0.33
N SER A 69 -21.47 9.34 -0.80
CA SER A 69 -20.88 8.15 -0.21
C SER A 69 -19.37 8.07 -0.51
N PRO A 70 -18.56 7.39 0.35
CA PRO A 70 -17.14 7.17 0.05
C PRO A 70 -16.91 6.47 -1.30
N GLN A 71 -17.75 5.49 -1.65
CA GLN A 71 -17.67 4.80 -2.94
C GLN A 71 -17.87 5.77 -4.12
N GLU A 72 -18.88 6.57 -4.07
CA GLU A 72 -19.21 7.55 -5.11
C GLU A 72 -18.10 8.61 -5.26
N PHE A 73 -17.50 9.01 -4.13
CA PHE A 73 -16.37 9.92 -4.13
C PHE A 73 -15.16 9.32 -4.85
N VAL A 74 -14.75 8.09 -4.48
CA VAL A 74 -13.59 7.44 -5.10
C VAL A 74 -13.83 7.05 -6.54
N ASP A 75 -15.06 6.70 -6.92
CA ASP A 75 -15.42 6.43 -8.32
C ASP A 75 -15.14 7.66 -9.20
N GLY A 76 -15.52 8.85 -8.73
CA GLY A 76 -15.25 10.10 -9.45
C GLY A 76 -13.76 10.42 -9.57
N VAL A 77 -13.00 10.23 -8.49
CA VAL A 77 -11.54 10.51 -8.50
C VAL A 77 -10.78 9.47 -9.31
N ALA A 78 -11.10 8.19 -9.16
CA ALA A 78 -10.46 7.11 -9.93
C ALA A 78 -10.69 7.27 -11.43
N ALA A 79 -11.91 7.66 -11.84
CA ALA A 79 -12.22 7.96 -13.23
C ALA A 79 -11.36 9.12 -13.78
N GLN A 80 -11.12 10.18 -12.99
CA GLN A 80 -10.25 11.30 -13.39
C GLN A 80 -8.79 10.84 -13.52
N ILE A 81 -8.29 10.04 -12.57
CA ILE A 81 -6.92 9.50 -12.61
C ILE A 81 -6.75 8.66 -13.88
N LYS A 82 -7.67 7.72 -14.11
CA LYS A 82 -7.66 6.86 -15.28
C LYS A 82 -7.69 7.66 -16.58
N SER A 83 -8.57 8.66 -16.67
CA SER A 83 -8.65 9.55 -17.84
C SER A 83 -7.33 10.30 -18.11
N ASN A 84 -6.60 10.70 -17.06
CA ASN A 84 -5.29 11.33 -17.23
C ASN A 84 -4.24 10.34 -17.75
N TRP A 85 -4.24 9.09 -17.26
CA TRP A 85 -3.35 8.05 -17.77
C TRP A 85 -3.65 7.71 -19.24
N ASP A 86 -4.93 7.64 -19.58
CA ASP A 86 -5.37 7.40 -20.96
C ASP A 86 -5.00 8.58 -21.89
N LEU A 87 -5.14 9.83 -21.42
CA LEU A 87 -4.72 11.02 -22.16
C LEU A 87 -3.21 11.03 -22.47
N MET A 88 -2.40 10.51 -21.54
CA MET A 88 -0.95 10.35 -21.75
C MET A 88 -0.59 9.13 -22.60
N ASN A 89 -1.59 8.41 -23.12
CA ASN A 89 -1.40 7.21 -23.94
C ASN A 89 -0.56 6.13 -23.23
N THR A 90 -0.73 5.96 -21.91
CA THR A 90 -0.03 4.92 -21.17
C THR A 90 -0.55 3.54 -21.54
N SER A 91 0.34 2.57 -21.66
CA SER A 91 0.06 1.22 -22.16
C SER A 91 -0.10 0.17 -21.06
N TYR A 92 -0.67 0.56 -19.90
CA TYR A 92 -0.98 -0.39 -18.83
C TYR A 92 -1.99 -1.45 -19.32
N ASP A 93 -1.79 -2.68 -18.85
CA ASP A 93 -2.67 -3.81 -19.17
C ASP A 93 -3.83 -3.90 -18.16
N TYR A 94 -3.60 -3.42 -16.93
CA TYR A 94 -4.59 -3.47 -15.88
C TYR A 94 -4.55 -2.23 -14.98
N PHE A 95 -5.75 -1.74 -14.65
CA PHE A 95 -5.96 -0.66 -13.70
C PHE A 95 -6.72 -1.21 -12.50
N VAL A 96 -6.00 -1.45 -11.39
CA VAL A 96 -6.57 -1.99 -10.17
C VAL A 96 -7.17 -0.89 -9.30
N ARG A 97 -8.27 -1.21 -8.66
CA ARG A 97 -8.86 -0.40 -7.60
C ARG A 97 -8.87 -1.20 -6.31
N THR A 98 -8.46 -0.60 -5.20
CA THR A 98 -8.48 -1.33 -3.92
C THR A 98 -9.89 -1.60 -3.41
N THR A 99 -10.92 -0.99 -4.03
CA THR A 99 -12.35 -1.26 -3.81
C THR A 99 -12.92 -2.38 -4.68
N ASP A 100 -12.16 -2.92 -5.65
CA ASP A 100 -12.62 -4.04 -6.47
C ASP A 100 -12.88 -5.29 -5.60
N ASP A 101 -13.99 -5.96 -5.82
CA ASP A 101 -14.42 -7.14 -5.05
C ASP A 101 -13.36 -8.24 -4.97
N TYR A 102 -12.65 -8.50 -6.09
CA TYR A 102 -11.59 -9.51 -6.10
C TYR A 102 -10.40 -9.10 -5.24
N HIS A 103 -10.04 -7.79 -5.21
CA HIS A 103 -8.98 -7.27 -4.39
C HIS A 103 -9.34 -7.37 -2.90
N VAL A 104 -10.54 -6.96 -2.53
CA VAL A 104 -11.07 -7.09 -1.16
C VAL A 104 -10.99 -8.53 -0.67
N LYS A 105 -11.45 -9.49 -1.48
CA LYS A 105 -11.40 -10.93 -1.16
C LYS A 105 -9.99 -11.46 -0.99
N GLU A 106 -9.06 -11.03 -1.84
CA GLU A 106 -7.66 -11.44 -1.75
C GLU A 106 -6.98 -10.89 -0.49
N VAL A 107 -7.21 -9.61 -0.16
CA VAL A 107 -6.73 -9.00 1.09
C VAL A 107 -7.25 -9.76 2.30
N GLN A 108 -8.54 -10.08 2.34
CA GLN A 108 -9.16 -10.87 3.42
C GLN A 108 -8.53 -12.27 3.53
N SER A 109 -8.32 -12.94 2.41
CA SER A 109 -7.70 -14.27 2.35
C SER A 109 -6.26 -14.25 2.90
N ILE A 110 -5.46 -13.27 2.48
CA ILE A 110 -4.07 -13.10 2.96
C ILE A 110 -4.05 -12.77 4.45
N PHE A 111 -4.89 -11.83 4.89
CA PHE A 111 -4.98 -11.45 6.30
C PHE A 111 -5.34 -12.64 7.19
N LYS A 112 -6.36 -13.41 6.78
CA LYS A 112 -6.80 -14.63 7.48
C LYS A 112 -5.67 -15.67 7.55
N ARG A 113 -4.98 -15.92 6.45
CA ARG A 113 -3.86 -16.87 6.40
C ARG A 113 -2.71 -16.46 7.34
N LEU A 114 -2.32 -15.18 7.33
CA LEU A 114 -1.27 -14.68 8.22
C LEU A 114 -1.70 -14.74 9.69
N TYR A 115 -2.99 -14.51 9.97
CA TYR A 115 -3.54 -14.66 11.32
C TYR A 115 -3.50 -16.13 11.76
N ASP A 116 -3.94 -17.06 10.93
CA ASP A 116 -3.93 -18.49 11.26
C ASP A 116 -2.50 -19.05 11.43
N GLN A 117 -1.51 -18.46 10.78
CA GLN A 117 -0.10 -18.80 10.93
C GLN A 117 0.55 -18.17 12.18
N GLY A 118 -0.17 -17.31 12.90
CA GLY A 118 0.35 -16.56 14.05
C GLY A 118 1.31 -15.43 13.68
N ASP A 119 1.33 -15.00 12.42
CA ASP A 119 2.10 -13.86 11.95
C ASP A 119 1.36 -12.53 12.16
N ILE A 120 0.05 -12.59 12.25
CA ILE A 120 -0.80 -11.50 12.72
C ILE A 120 -1.41 -11.90 14.07
N TYR A 121 -1.40 -11.00 15.01
CA TYR A 121 -1.97 -11.18 16.33
C TYR A 121 -2.75 -9.96 16.79
N LYS A 122 -3.73 -10.18 17.68
CA LYS A 122 -4.54 -9.10 18.23
C LYS A 122 -3.86 -8.52 19.47
N GLY A 123 -3.77 -7.20 19.53
CA GLY A 123 -3.15 -6.47 20.62
C GLY A 123 -3.85 -5.15 20.89
N THR A 124 -3.28 -4.36 21.78
CA THR A 124 -3.74 -3.02 22.06
C THR A 124 -2.62 -2.03 21.80
N TYR A 125 -2.89 -1.04 21.01
CA TYR A 125 -1.98 0.07 20.79
C TYR A 125 -2.33 1.24 21.71
N GLU A 126 -1.36 1.76 22.42
CA GLU A 126 -1.46 3.02 23.17
C GLU A 126 -0.42 3.98 22.64
N GLY A 127 -0.82 5.17 22.26
CA GLY A 127 0.11 6.15 21.75
C GLY A 127 -0.52 7.53 21.60
N TRP A 128 0.27 8.44 21.06
CA TRP A 128 -0.16 9.80 20.74
C TRP A 128 -0.69 9.83 19.31
N TYR A 129 -2.00 10.01 19.16
CA TYR A 129 -2.67 9.99 17.87
C TYR A 129 -2.86 11.39 17.29
N CYS A 130 -2.40 11.58 16.08
CA CYS A 130 -2.67 12.74 15.27
C CYS A 130 -3.81 12.46 14.30
N THR A 131 -4.98 13.05 14.56
CA THR A 131 -6.14 12.84 13.69
C THR A 131 -5.94 13.29 12.25
N PRO A 132 -5.28 14.45 11.96
CA PRO A 132 -5.09 14.89 10.58
C PRO A 132 -4.08 14.05 9.77
N CYS A 133 -3.10 13.43 10.44
CA CYS A 133 -2.10 12.59 9.78
C CYS A 133 -2.43 11.10 9.88
N GLU A 134 -3.48 10.74 10.62
CA GLU A 134 -3.91 9.36 10.88
C GLU A 134 -2.78 8.48 11.44
N SER A 135 -1.86 9.10 12.19
CA SER A 135 -0.63 8.46 12.64
C SER A 135 -0.56 8.43 14.15
N PHE A 136 -0.08 7.31 14.66
CA PHE A 136 0.32 7.19 16.05
C PHE A 136 1.81 7.49 16.20
N TRP A 137 2.14 8.13 17.30
CA TRP A 137 3.49 8.53 17.65
C TRP A 137 3.82 8.06 19.06
N THR A 138 5.05 7.68 19.27
CA THR A 138 5.59 7.54 20.63
C THR A 138 5.87 8.92 21.22
N GLU A 139 5.91 9.03 22.53
CA GLU A 139 6.19 10.31 23.21
C GLU A 139 7.52 10.91 22.77
N SER A 140 8.54 10.08 22.54
CA SER A 140 9.87 10.49 22.09
C SER A 140 9.91 11.00 20.64
N GLN A 141 8.91 10.73 19.83
CA GLN A 141 8.82 11.19 18.45
C GLN A 141 8.08 12.52 18.32
N LEU A 142 7.39 12.96 19.37
CA LEU A 142 6.68 14.24 19.34
C LEU A 142 7.66 15.42 19.34
N VAL A 143 7.30 16.47 18.63
CA VAL A 143 8.01 17.76 18.64
C VAL A 143 7.15 18.75 19.42
N ASP A 144 7.63 19.18 20.57
CA ASP A 144 6.90 20.07 21.49
C ASP A 144 5.49 19.59 21.85
N GLY A 145 5.30 18.26 22.01
CA GLY A 145 4.00 17.65 22.29
C GLY A 145 3.05 17.62 21.09
N CYS A 146 3.54 17.92 19.89
CA CYS A 146 2.77 17.94 18.64
C CYS A 146 3.26 16.87 17.66
N CYS A 147 2.43 16.62 16.67
CA CYS A 147 2.75 15.70 15.56
C CYS A 147 3.98 16.19 14.79
N PRO A 148 5.01 15.36 14.58
CA PRO A 148 6.21 15.76 13.86
C PRO A 148 5.96 16.10 12.38
N ASP A 149 4.91 15.49 11.77
CA ASP A 149 4.60 15.68 10.35
C ASP A 149 3.83 16.98 10.06
N CYS A 150 2.88 17.35 10.93
CA CYS A 150 1.99 18.46 10.63
C CYS A 150 1.98 19.57 11.71
N GLY A 151 2.73 19.41 12.81
CA GLY A 151 2.80 20.37 13.91
C GLY A 151 1.51 20.55 14.74
N ARG A 152 0.49 19.73 14.52
CA ARG A 152 -0.80 19.84 15.23
C ARG A 152 -0.78 19.07 16.55
N PRO A 153 -1.59 19.50 17.54
CA PRO A 153 -1.72 18.79 18.81
C PRO A 153 -2.16 17.36 18.61
N VAL A 154 -1.55 16.45 19.37
CA VAL A 154 -1.92 15.04 19.42
C VAL A 154 -2.67 14.71 20.71
N LYS A 155 -3.44 13.63 20.72
CA LYS A 155 -4.16 13.15 21.90
C LYS A 155 -3.75 11.72 22.23
N LYS A 156 -3.70 11.37 23.53
CA LYS A 156 -3.55 9.97 23.91
C LYS A 156 -4.76 9.17 23.41
N ALA A 157 -4.48 8.09 22.71
CA ALA A 157 -5.49 7.18 22.23
C ALA A 157 -5.06 5.74 22.54
N LYS A 158 -6.05 4.90 22.78
CA LYS A 158 -5.90 3.47 22.98
C LYS A 158 -6.88 2.78 22.04
N GLU A 159 -6.34 1.91 21.18
CA GLU A 159 -7.12 1.21 20.18
C GLU A 159 -6.76 -0.27 20.18
N GLU A 160 -7.76 -1.13 20.14
CA GLU A 160 -7.57 -2.55 19.83
C GLU A 160 -7.23 -2.66 18.36
N ALA A 161 -6.18 -3.39 18.03
CA ALA A 161 -5.72 -3.53 16.66
C ALA A 161 -5.06 -4.89 16.43
N TYR A 162 -4.94 -5.27 15.17
CA TYR A 162 -4.11 -6.38 14.73
C TYR A 162 -2.72 -5.89 14.37
N PHE A 163 -1.70 -6.67 14.73
CA PHE A 163 -0.30 -6.39 14.50
C PHE A 163 0.34 -7.51 13.68
N PHE A 164 1.14 -7.13 12.70
CA PHE A 164 1.97 -8.06 11.94
C PHE A 164 3.36 -8.15 12.55
N ASN A 165 3.80 -9.35 12.89
CA ASN A 165 5.10 -9.63 13.50
C ASN A 165 6.22 -9.51 12.46
N MET A 166 6.67 -8.29 12.22
CA MET A 166 7.72 -8.00 11.24
C MET A 166 9.09 -8.53 11.67
N GLN A 167 9.37 -8.57 12.99
CA GLN A 167 10.66 -9.04 13.50
C GLN A 167 10.96 -10.48 13.08
N LYS A 168 9.94 -11.34 13.02
CA LYS A 168 10.07 -12.74 12.58
C LYS A 168 10.73 -12.89 11.21
N TYR A 169 10.61 -11.86 10.38
CA TYR A 169 11.07 -11.89 8.99
C TYR A 169 12.37 -11.12 8.75
N ALA A 170 12.83 -10.30 9.71
CA ALA A 170 13.95 -9.37 9.52
C ALA A 170 15.24 -10.06 9.04
N ASP A 171 15.71 -11.08 9.78
CA ASP A 171 16.96 -11.77 9.43
C ASP A 171 16.89 -12.48 8.06
N ARG A 172 15.73 -13.06 7.77
CA ARG A 172 15.48 -13.71 6.48
C ARG A 172 15.49 -12.73 5.33
N LEU A 173 14.93 -11.54 5.54
CA LEU A 173 14.90 -10.47 4.55
C LEU A 173 16.29 -9.86 4.35
N ILE A 174 17.05 -9.62 5.43
CA ILE A 174 18.44 -9.15 5.35
C ILE A 174 19.25 -10.11 4.50
N LYS A 175 19.22 -11.40 4.84
CA LYS A 175 19.94 -12.42 4.08
C LYS A 175 19.53 -12.45 2.61
N TYR A 176 18.23 -12.35 2.32
CA TYR A 176 17.76 -12.33 0.94
C TYR A 176 18.29 -11.13 0.15
N ILE A 177 18.30 -9.94 0.74
CA ILE A 177 18.80 -8.72 0.10
C ILE A 177 20.33 -8.80 -0.11
N GLU A 178 21.06 -9.41 0.81
CA GLU A 178 22.52 -9.61 0.70
C GLU A 178 22.87 -10.65 -0.39
N ASP A 179 22.10 -11.74 -0.47
CA ASP A 179 22.29 -12.79 -1.48
C ASP A 179 21.83 -12.32 -2.90
N HIS A 180 21.00 -11.28 -3.00
CA HIS A 180 20.45 -10.76 -4.26
C HIS A 180 20.76 -9.26 -4.40
N PRO A 181 21.99 -8.88 -4.80
CA PRO A 181 22.44 -7.48 -4.78
C PRO A 181 21.61 -6.53 -5.65
N ASP A 182 20.92 -7.06 -6.67
CA ASP A 182 20.08 -6.28 -7.58
C ASP A 182 18.61 -6.15 -7.13
N PHE A 183 18.24 -6.76 -5.99
CA PHE A 183 16.88 -6.78 -5.50
C PHE A 183 16.36 -5.37 -5.12
N ILE A 184 17.23 -4.52 -4.57
CA ILE A 184 16.92 -3.11 -4.27
C ILE A 184 17.89 -2.22 -5.01
N GLN A 185 17.37 -1.34 -5.87
CA GLN A 185 18.12 -0.38 -6.67
C GLN A 185 17.59 1.05 -6.43
N PRO A 186 18.46 2.06 -6.45
CA PRO A 186 19.93 2.02 -6.49
C PRO A 186 20.54 1.56 -5.14
N GLU A 187 21.82 1.28 -5.14
CA GLU A 187 22.54 0.77 -3.94
C GLU A 187 22.37 1.66 -2.70
N SER A 188 22.24 2.97 -2.88
CA SER A 188 21.96 3.90 -1.78
C SER A 188 20.66 3.57 -1.05
N ARG A 189 19.61 3.13 -1.77
CA ARG A 189 18.34 2.71 -1.18
C ARG A 189 18.44 1.35 -0.49
N LYS A 190 19.21 0.42 -1.05
CA LYS A 190 19.54 -0.85 -0.38
C LYS A 190 20.21 -0.60 0.97
N ASN A 191 21.23 0.26 0.98
CA ASN A 191 21.96 0.59 2.20
C ASN A 191 21.07 1.30 3.24
N GLU A 192 20.19 2.20 2.80
CA GLU A 192 19.21 2.85 3.66
C GLU A 192 18.26 1.82 4.32
N MET A 193 17.69 0.90 3.54
CA MET A 193 16.81 -0.14 4.05
C MET A 193 17.51 -1.06 5.05
N LEU A 194 18.71 -1.51 4.73
CA LEU A 194 19.48 -2.40 5.61
C LEU A 194 19.89 -1.70 6.91
N ASN A 195 20.47 -0.50 6.83
CA ASN A 195 21.12 0.13 7.97
C ASN A 195 20.16 0.93 8.87
N ASN A 196 19.11 1.55 8.28
CA ASN A 196 18.22 2.41 9.04
C ASN A 196 16.96 1.68 9.54
N PHE A 197 16.57 0.55 8.90
CA PHE A 197 15.34 -0.13 9.24
C PHE A 197 15.56 -1.59 9.67
N LEU A 198 16.23 -2.41 8.87
CA LEU A 198 16.28 -3.85 9.10
C LEU A 198 17.26 -4.23 10.22
N ARG A 199 18.51 -3.76 10.17
CA ARG A 199 19.55 -4.10 11.15
C ARG A 199 19.31 -3.53 12.56
N PRO A 200 18.76 -2.32 12.73
CA PRO A 200 18.38 -1.83 14.06
C PRO A 200 17.24 -2.63 14.72
N GLY A 201 16.53 -3.44 13.94
CA GLY A 201 15.36 -4.21 14.35
C GLY A 201 14.04 -3.57 13.90
N LEU A 202 13.14 -4.39 13.37
CA LEU A 202 11.81 -3.97 12.96
C LEU A 202 10.87 -3.97 14.17
N GLN A 203 9.94 -3.03 14.19
CA GLN A 203 8.81 -3.05 15.13
C GLN A 203 7.61 -3.70 14.45
N ASP A 204 6.75 -4.34 15.24
CA ASP A 204 5.53 -4.92 14.73
C ASP A 204 4.62 -3.85 14.13
N LEU A 205 4.09 -4.12 12.97
CA LEU A 205 3.29 -3.19 12.20
C LEU A 205 1.81 -3.33 12.55
N CYS A 206 1.17 -2.23 12.93
CA CYS A 206 -0.28 -2.20 13.08
C CYS A 206 -0.96 -2.29 11.72
N VAL A 207 -1.78 -3.34 11.53
CA VAL A 207 -2.39 -3.70 10.22
C VAL A 207 -3.92 -3.66 10.23
N SER A 208 -4.52 -3.11 11.29
CA SER A 208 -5.97 -2.85 11.32
C SER A 208 -6.31 -1.59 12.10
N ARG A 209 -7.52 -1.08 11.87
CA ARG A 209 -8.11 0.05 12.59
C ARG A 209 -9.56 -0.22 12.93
N THR A 210 -10.04 0.46 14.00
CA THR A 210 -11.46 0.50 14.40
C THR A 210 -12.02 1.92 14.39
N SER A 211 -11.17 2.92 14.18
CA SER A 211 -11.51 4.34 14.26
C SER A 211 -12.29 4.88 13.05
N PHE A 212 -12.33 4.12 11.96
CA PHE A 212 -13.11 4.45 10.76
C PHE A 212 -13.65 3.17 10.10
N THR A 213 -14.60 3.32 9.16
CA THR A 213 -15.32 2.20 8.56
C THR A 213 -15.03 2.00 7.07
N TRP A 214 -14.49 3.02 6.39
CA TRP A 214 -14.18 2.95 4.98
C TRP A 214 -12.84 2.24 4.74
N GLY A 215 -12.90 0.92 4.58
CA GLY A 215 -11.75 0.03 4.38
C GLY A 215 -12.18 -1.39 4.10
N VAL A 216 -11.22 -2.28 3.88
CA VAL A 216 -11.48 -3.72 3.72
C VAL A 216 -11.79 -4.32 5.10
N PRO A 217 -13.02 -4.82 5.35
CA PRO A 217 -13.35 -5.40 6.65
C PRO A 217 -12.58 -6.69 6.89
N VAL A 218 -12.13 -6.90 8.14
CA VAL A 218 -11.62 -8.19 8.57
C VAL A 218 -12.81 -9.15 8.67
N ASP A 219 -12.86 -10.19 7.85
CA ASP A 219 -14.03 -11.07 7.69
C ASP A 219 -14.48 -11.77 8.98
N PHE A 220 -13.53 -12.17 9.82
CA PHE A 220 -13.79 -12.83 11.12
C PHE A 220 -13.90 -11.85 12.30
N ASP A 221 -13.63 -10.56 12.11
CA ASP A 221 -13.78 -9.50 13.11
C ASP A 221 -14.19 -8.17 12.44
N PRO A 222 -15.46 -8.04 12.03
CA PRO A 222 -15.94 -6.89 11.22
C PRO A 222 -15.86 -5.51 11.89
N LYS A 223 -15.46 -5.44 13.17
CA LYS A 223 -15.17 -4.17 13.85
C LYS A 223 -13.88 -3.54 13.35
N HIS A 224 -13.01 -4.34 12.76
CA HIS A 224 -11.72 -3.91 12.22
C HIS A 224 -11.77 -3.79 10.71
N VAL A 225 -11.13 -2.76 10.21
CA VAL A 225 -10.76 -2.67 8.78
C VAL A 225 -9.27 -2.90 8.63
N VAL A 226 -8.89 -3.60 7.57
CA VAL A 226 -7.48 -3.79 7.22
C VAL A 226 -6.86 -2.45 6.87
N TYR A 227 -5.69 -2.19 7.39
CA TYR A 227 -5.00 -0.91 7.27
C TYR A 227 -3.58 -1.07 6.73
N LEU A 228 -3.11 -0.05 6.03
CA LEU A 228 -1.74 0.07 5.51
C LEU A 228 -1.34 -1.01 4.48
N SER A 229 -0.08 -1.37 4.54
CA SER A 229 0.69 -2.13 3.56
C SER A 229 0.08 -3.46 3.12
N LEU A 230 -0.81 -4.09 3.91
CA LEU A 230 -1.45 -5.35 3.51
C LEU A 230 -2.35 -5.18 2.28
N ILE A 231 -2.96 -4.02 2.12
CA ILE A 231 -3.75 -3.70 0.93
C ILE A 231 -2.84 -3.63 -0.30
N HIS A 232 -1.63 -3.09 -0.14
CA HIS A 232 -0.66 -2.92 -1.23
C HIS A 232 0.16 -4.18 -1.52
N ILE A 233 0.46 -5.00 -0.50
CA ILE A 233 1.24 -6.24 -0.63
C ILE A 233 0.46 -7.32 -1.39
N SER A 234 -0.86 -7.33 -1.35
CA SER A 234 -1.68 -8.33 -2.04
C SER A 234 -1.70 -8.17 -3.57
N GLU A 235 -1.19 -7.08 -4.11
CA GLU A 235 -1.09 -6.85 -5.55
C GLU A 235 -0.17 -7.86 -6.28
N PRO A 236 1.06 -8.15 -5.80
CA PRO A 236 1.96 -9.08 -6.47
C PRO A 236 1.51 -10.54 -6.46
N THR A 237 0.63 -10.94 -5.53
CA THR A 237 0.22 -12.34 -5.41
C THR A 237 -0.66 -12.84 -6.56
N ARG A 238 -1.25 -11.93 -7.32
CA ARG A 238 -2.04 -12.29 -8.52
C ARG A 238 -1.21 -12.93 -9.62
N LEU A 239 0.09 -12.62 -9.70
CA LEU A 239 1.00 -13.25 -10.68
C LEU A 239 1.26 -14.73 -10.39
N ALA A 240 1.24 -15.15 -9.14
CA ALA A 240 1.38 -16.55 -8.77
C ALA A 240 0.16 -17.40 -9.20
N LEU A 241 -0.95 -16.75 -9.56
CA LEU A 241 -2.18 -17.43 -10.06
C LEU A 241 -2.24 -17.46 -11.60
N ILE A 242 -1.33 -16.77 -12.29
CA ILE A 242 -1.26 -16.68 -13.76
C ILE A 242 -0.14 -17.58 -14.32
N SER A 243 0.75 -18.07 -13.47
CA SER A 243 1.81 -19.05 -13.80
C SER A 243 1.34 -20.46 -13.47
#